data_92fe178b6eee4e47625e838222e9599b
#
_entry.id   92fe178b6eee4e47625e838222e9599b
#
_cell.length_a   1.000
_cell.length_b   1.000
_cell.length_c   1.000
_cell.angle_alpha   90.00
_cell.angle_beta   90.00
_cell.angle_gamma   90.00
#
_symmetry.space_group_name_H-M   'P 1'
#
loop_
_entity.id
_entity.type
_entity.pdbx_description
1 polymer ?
#
loop_
_entity_poly.entity_id
_entity_poly.type
_entity_poly.pdbx_seq_one_letter_code
_entity_poly.pdbx_strand_id
1 'polypeptide(L)'
;MKTNKISFTFALAATLVTLFTTFTCREALAMLPTVKLGDQEVKLEVASSKEEIENGLMYRTSMPETQGMVFLFHPHRPVAFWMYHTLISLDMLFVRDGKIVKICKQVPPCKSEDQSKCPTYPAESTIDVSEVIEVNGGYCDRHGVKEGDSVQFDFASK
;
A
#
# COMPACT_ATOMS: atom_id res chain seq x y z
N MET A 1 -81.56 -1.84 11.94
CA MET A 1 -80.43 -2.29 12.79
C MET A 1 -79.18 -2.26 11.93
N LYS A 2 -78.23 -1.39 12.30
CA LYS A 2 -77.05 -1.06 11.47
C LYS A 2 -75.91 -1.96 11.87
N THR A 3 -75.34 -2.68 10.92
CA THR A 3 -74.13 -3.48 11.10
C THR A 3 -72.93 -2.64 10.65
N ASN A 4 -72.05 -2.33 11.59
CA ASN A 4 -70.80 -1.68 11.34
C ASN A 4 -69.78 -2.65 10.74
N LYS A 5 -69.26 -2.33 9.57
CA LYS A 5 -68.09 -2.96 9.01
C LYS A 5 -66.86 -2.19 9.48
N ILE A 6 -66.03 -2.81 10.29
CA ILE A 6 -64.69 -2.30 10.64
C ILE A 6 -63.73 -2.83 9.59
N SER A 7 -63.14 -1.91 8.84
CA SER A 7 -62.14 -2.18 7.83
C SER A 7 -60.77 -2.29 8.53
N PHE A 8 -60.13 -3.44 8.42
CA PHE A 8 -58.71 -3.61 8.84
C PHE A 8 -57.84 -3.41 7.62
N THR A 9 -57.22 -2.26 7.55
CA THR A 9 -56.10 -2.01 6.64
C THR A 9 -54.99 -1.37 7.44
N PHE A 10 -54.07 -2.16 7.93
CA PHE A 10 -52.69 -1.68 8.33
C PHE A 10 -51.85 -2.91 8.55
N ALA A 11 -50.92 -3.21 7.61
CA ALA A 11 -49.63 -3.81 7.86
C ALA A 11 -48.97 -4.19 6.54
N LEU A 12 -48.34 -3.23 5.89
CA LEU A 12 -47.28 -3.55 4.90
C LEU A 12 -46.40 -2.33 4.71
N ALA A 13 -45.55 -2.04 5.69
CA ALA A 13 -44.47 -1.06 5.53
C ALA A 13 -43.44 -1.21 6.65
N ALA A 14 -42.71 -2.29 6.73
CA ALA A 14 -41.53 -2.37 7.61
C ALA A 14 -40.61 -3.54 7.25
N THR A 15 -40.11 -3.63 6.01
CA THR A 15 -39.04 -4.58 5.66
C THR A 15 -38.19 -4.09 4.49
N LEU A 16 -37.67 -2.86 4.55
CA LEU A 16 -36.76 -2.38 3.51
C LEU A 16 -35.64 -1.46 4.04
N VAL A 17 -35.13 -1.67 5.23
CA VAL A 17 -34.05 -0.79 5.77
C VAL A 17 -32.82 -1.56 6.31
N THR A 18 -32.66 -2.85 6.12
CA THR A 18 -31.52 -3.58 6.70
C THR A 18 -30.55 -4.19 5.68
N LEU A 19 -30.44 -3.66 4.47
CA LEU A 19 -29.50 -4.21 3.46
C LEU A 19 -28.43 -3.22 3.02
N PHE A 20 -28.07 -2.21 3.81
CA PHE A 20 -27.16 -1.15 3.34
C PHE A 20 -25.90 -0.93 4.19
N THR A 21 -25.52 -1.80 5.10
CA THR A 21 -24.41 -1.51 6.03
C THR A 21 -23.27 -2.51 6.11
N THR A 22 -23.10 -3.41 5.13
CA THR A 22 -21.92 -4.31 5.14
C THR A 22 -20.95 -4.10 3.98
N PHE A 23 -21.01 -2.92 3.34
CA PHE A 23 -20.25 -2.62 2.13
C PHE A 23 -18.95 -1.84 2.39
N THR A 24 -18.18 -2.02 3.42
CA THR A 24 -17.18 -0.98 3.65
C THR A 24 -15.73 -1.36 3.79
N CYS A 25 -15.35 -2.56 4.12
CA CYS A 25 -13.92 -2.83 4.34
C CYS A 25 -13.28 -3.77 3.30
N ARG A 26 -14.07 -4.66 2.73
CA ARG A 26 -13.54 -5.68 1.81
C ARG A 26 -13.36 -5.17 0.38
N GLU A 27 -14.15 -4.19 -0.03
CA GLU A 27 -14.06 -3.63 -1.40
C GLU A 27 -12.97 -2.57 -1.53
N ALA A 28 -12.67 -1.82 -0.47
CA ALA A 28 -11.54 -0.88 -0.49
C ALA A 28 -10.20 -1.62 -0.71
N LEU A 29 -10.04 -2.82 -0.14
CA LEU A 29 -8.85 -3.65 -0.33
C LEU A 29 -8.78 -4.28 -1.73
N ALA A 30 -9.92 -4.46 -2.41
CA ALA A 30 -9.98 -5.00 -3.77
C ALA A 30 -9.60 -3.97 -4.85
N MET A 31 -9.48 -2.70 -4.48
CA MET A 31 -9.12 -1.60 -5.39
C MET A 31 -7.66 -1.13 -5.24
N LEU A 32 -6.88 -1.74 -4.37
CA LEU A 32 -5.45 -1.44 -4.29
C LEU A 32 -4.75 -1.95 -5.54
N PRO A 33 -3.85 -1.15 -6.16
CA PRO A 33 -3.06 -1.63 -7.27
C PRO A 33 -2.25 -2.85 -6.86
N THR A 34 -2.06 -3.75 -7.80
CA THR A 34 -1.22 -4.93 -7.61
C THR A 34 0.03 -4.84 -8.48
N VAL A 35 1.06 -5.54 -8.08
CA VAL A 35 2.30 -5.70 -8.83
C VAL A 35 2.77 -7.14 -8.70
N LYS A 36 3.24 -7.70 -9.80
CA LYS A 36 3.93 -8.98 -9.75
C LYS A 36 5.41 -8.76 -9.44
N LEU A 37 5.87 -9.27 -8.30
CA LEU A 37 7.27 -9.23 -7.86
C LEU A 37 7.76 -10.67 -7.66
N GLY A 38 8.66 -11.11 -8.54
CA GLY A 38 9.10 -12.51 -8.57
C GLY A 38 7.94 -13.44 -8.92
N ASP A 39 7.67 -14.40 -8.05
CA ASP A 39 6.58 -15.39 -8.18
C ASP A 39 5.27 -14.99 -7.50
N GLN A 40 5.23 -13.83 -6.82
CA GLN A 40 4.08 -13.39 -6.04
C GLN A 40 3.40 -12.14 -6.61
N GLU A 41 2.09 -12.05 -6.37
CA GLU A 41 1.32 -10.82 -6.55
C GLU A 41 1.21 -10.08 -5.22
N VAL A 42 1.63 -8.82 -5.22
CA VAL A 42 1.65 -7.94 -4.04
C VAL A 42 0.64 -6.82 -4.22
N LYS A 43 -0.23 -6.63 -3.23
CA LYS A 43 -1.16 -5.50 -3.15
C LYS A 43 -0.43 -4.29 -2.55
N LEU A 44 -0.57 -3.15 -3.19
CA LEU A 44 0.19 -1.95 -2.81
C LEU A 44 -0.73 -0.85 -2.29
N GLU A 45 -0.45 -0.34 -1.13
CA GLU A 45 -0.94 0.97 -0.72
C GLU A 45 -0.21 2.03 -1.53
N VAL A 46 -0.88 3.12 -1.90
CA VAL A 46 -0.29 4.19 -2.72
C VAL A 46 -0.01 5.41 -1.88
N ALA A 47 1.24 5.89 -1.93
CA ALA A 47 1.66 7.16 -1.36
C ALA A 47 2.05 8.11 -2.50
N SER A 48 1.32 9.21 -2.67
CA SER A 48 1.53 10.19 -3.75
C SER A 48 1.59 11.63 -3.26
N SER A 49 0.93 11.95 -2.16
CA SER A 49 1.06 13.25 -1.52
C SER A 49 2.34 13.33 -0.68
N LYS A 50 2.79 14.55 -0.39
CA LYS A 50 3.97 14.77 0.46
C LYS A 50 3.81 14.11 1.83
N GLU A 51 2.63 14.23 2.45
CA GLU A 51 2.34 13.66 3.76
C GLU A 51 2.35 12.13 3.74
N GLU A 52 1.72 11.51 2.73
CA GLU A 52 1.73 10.05 2.56
C GLU A 52 3.14 9.51 2.36
N ILE A 53 3.96 10.20 1.54
CA ILE A 53 5.35 9.82 1.28
C ILE A 53 6.20 9.94 2.54
N GLU A 54 6.02 11.01 3.34
CA GLU A 54 6.75 11.21 4.59
C GLU A 54 6.37 10.18 5.66
N ASN A 55 5.08 9.84 5.77
CA ASN A 55 4.58 8.88 6.76
C ASN A 55 4.88 7.43 6.37
N GLY A 56 4.71 7.07 5.10
CA GLY A 56 4.99 5.73 4.60
C GLY A 56 4.46 4.62 5.50
N LEU A 57 5.33 3.68 5.86
CA LEU A 57 5.04 2.52 6.72
C LEU A 57 5.39 2.76 8.20
N MET A 58 5.48 4.02 8.65
CA MET A 58 5.76 4.34 10.05
C MET A 58 4.76 3.68 11.01
N TYR A 59 5.25 3.30 12.18
CA TYR A 59 4.49 2.71 13.30
C TYR A 59 3.84 1.34 13.01
N ARG A 60 4.08 0.73 11.84
CA ARG A 60 3.59 -0.62 11.57
C ARG A 60 4.45 -1.64 12.28
N THR A 61 3.79 -2.52 13.01
CA THR A 61 4.44 -3.62 13.75
C THR A 61 4.53 -4.91 12.94
N SER A 62 3.75 -5.02 11.86
CA SER A 62 3.77 -6.13 10.91
C SER A 62 3.14 -5.74 9.59
N MET A 63 3.45 -6.49 8.54
CA MET A 63 2.83 -6.38 7.22
C MET A 63 2.73 -7.78 6.60
N PRO A 64 1.57 -8.18 6.03
CA PRO A 64 1.45 -9.43 5.30
C PRO A 64 2.44 -9.53 4.15
N GLU A 65 2.91 -10.73 3.84
CA GLU A 65 3.90 -10.96 2.75
C GLU A 65 3.35 -10.56 1.37
N THR A 66 2.02 -10.58 1.20
CA THR A 66 1.33 -10.19 -0.03
C THR A 66 0.94 -8.71 -0.07
N GLN A 67 1.51 -7.89 0.81
CA GLN A 67 1.25 -6.45 0.86
C GLN A 67 2.54 -5.64 0.84
N GLY A 68 2.41 -4.40 0.39
CA GLY A 68 3.49 -3.43 0.35
C GLY A 68 2.95 -2.01 0.18
N MET A 69 3.85 -1.07 -0.07
CA MET A 69 3.51 0.30 -0.40
C MET A 69 4.28 0.74 -1.64
N VAL A 70 3.63 1.50 -2.52
CA VAL A 70 4.28 2.17 -3.64
C VAL A 70 4.23 3.68 -3.45
N PHE A 71 5.37 4.31 -3.62
CA PHE A 71 5.56 5.75 -3.58
C PHE A 71 5.72 6.26 -5.01
N LEU A 72 4.90 7.24 -5.42
CA LEU A 72 4.87 7.75 -6.78
C LEU A 72 5.58 9.11 -6.87
N PHE A 73 6.49 9.24 -7.84
CA PHE A 73 7.27 10.46 -8.07
C PHE A 73 7.06 10.99 -9.48
N HIS A 74 6.28 12.05 -9.60
CA HIS A 74 6.06 12.78 -10.85
C HIS A 74 6.33 14.28 -10.66
N PRO A 75 7.35 14.87 -11.34
CA PRO A 75 8.30 14.21 -12.27
C PRO A 75 9.27 13.25 -11.57
N HIS A 76 9.93 12.40 -12.37
CA HIS A 76 11.02 11.56 -11.88
C HIS A 76 12.08 12.41 -11.18
N ARG A 77 12.64 11.89 -10.09
CA ARG A 77 13.65 12.59 -9.30
C ARG A 77 14.48 11.62 -8.48
N PRO A 78 15.69 12.01 -8.05
CA PRO A 78 16.45 11.28 -7.04
C PRO A 78 15.71 11.33 -5.71
N VAL A 79 15.63 10.19 -5.04
CA VAL A 79 15.01 10.09 -3.71
C VAL A 79 15.89 9.25 -2.79
N ALA A 80 15.82 9.54 -1.51
CA ALA A 80 16.42 8.73 -0.45
C ALA A 80 15.38 8.54 0.65
N PHE A 81 15.29 7.32 1.14
CA PHE A 81 14.34 6.90 2.16
C PHE A 81 15.05 6.71 3.49
N TRP A 82 14.37 6.94 4.57
CA TRP A 82 14.79 6.65 5.93
C TRP A 82 13.89 5.61 6.59
N MET A 83 14.34 5.07 7.72
CA MET A 83 13.56 4.12 8.52
C MET A 83 13.11 4.73 9.86
N TYR A 84 12.99 6.07 9.92
CA TYR A 84 12.53 6.77 11.11
C TYR A 84 11.09 6.34 11.44
N HIS A 85 10.86 5.94 12.70
CA HIS A 85 9.60 5.36 13.18
C HIS A 85 9.08 4.14 12.41
N THR A 86 9.84 3.57 11.47
CA THR A 86 9.49 2.30 10.82
C THR A 86 9.97 1.16 11.71
N LEU A 87 9.05 0.29 12.13
CA LEU A 87 9.32 -0.73 13.15
C LEU A 87 9.66 -2.11 12.58
N ILE A 88 9.43 -2.32 11.30
CA ILE A 88 9.71 -3.56 10.57
C ILE A 88 10.87 -3.35 9.60
N SER A 89 11.64 -4.41 9.34
CA SER A 89 12.68 -4.38 8.28
C SER A 89 11.99 -4.40 6.92
N LEU A 90 12.54 -3.66 5.94
CA LEU A 90 11.99 -3.52 4.60
C LEU A 90 13.03 -3.82 3.53
N ASP A 91 12.56 -4.35 2.38
CA ASP A 91 13.27 -4.26 1.11
C ASP A 91 12.68 -3.07 0.33
N MET A 92 13.53 -2.18 -0.17
CA MET A 92 13.15 -0.99 -0.93
C MET A 92 13.61 -1.17 -2.37
N LEU A 93 12.65 -1.19 -3.31
CA LEU A 93 12.87 -1.37 -4.73
C LEU A 93 12.68 -0.04 -5.45
N PHE A 94 13.74 0.52 -5.98
CA PHE A 94 13.73 1.77 -6.73
C PHE A 94 13.47 1.46 -8.20
N VAL A 95 12.41 2.03 -8.75
CA VAL A 95 11.91 1.73 -10.10
C VAL A 95 12.03 2.97 -10.98
N ARG A 96 12.46 2.77 -12.22
CA ARG A 96 12.45 3.78 -13.28
C ARG A 96 11.97 3.15 -14.58
N ASP A 97 10.97 3.75 -15.18
CA ASP A 97 10.41 3.33 -16.47
C ASP A 97 10.06 1.83 -16.48
N GLY A 98 9.42 1.36 -15.40
CA GLY A 98 8.98 -0.03 -15.24
C GLY A 98 10.11 -1.04 -15.04
N LYS A 99 11.30 -0.60 -14.62
CA LYS A 99 12.43 -1.49 -14.28
C LYS A 99 13.00 -1.17 -12.90
N ILE A 100 13.32 -2.23 -12.15
CA ILE A 100 14.03 -2.10 -10.88
C ILE A 100 15.47 -1.70 -11.18
N VAL A 101 15.85 -0.48 -10.79
CA VAL A 101 17.19 0.07 -11.01
C VAL A 101 18.09 -0.07 -9.80
N LYS A 102 17.51 -0.24 -8.60
CA LYS A 102 18.24 -0.44 -7.35
C LYS A 102 17.37 -1.18 -6.34
N ILE A 103 17.98 -2.05 -5.52
CA ILE A 103 17.34 -2.68 -4.36
C ILE A 103 18.21 -2.42 -3.12
N CYS A 104 17.59 -1.87 -2.07
CA CYS A 104 18.16 -1.87 -0.73
C CYS A 104 17.47 -2.98 0.07
N LYS A 105 18.20 -4.06 0.37
CA LYS A 105 17.65 -5.27 1.01
C LYS A 105 17.77 -5.22 2.53
N GLN A 106 16.75 -5.76 3.21
CA GLN A 106 16.72 -5.98 4.65
C GLN A 106 17.12 -4.73 5.45
N VAL A 107 16.64 -3.56 5.00
CA VAL A 107 16.91 -2.28 5.65
C VAL A 107 16.32 -2.31 7.06
N PRO A 108 17.14 -2.17 8.11
CA PRO A 108 16.67 -2.29 9.48
C PRO A 108 15.93 -1.04 9.95
N PRO A 109 15.03 -1.16 10.94
CA PRO A 109 14.45 0.00 11.64
C PRO A 109 15.53 0.96 12.16
N CYS A 110 15.27 2.26 12.07
CA CYS A 110 16.10 3.26 12.74
C CYS A 110 15.71 3.34 14.22
N LYS A 111 16.69 3.14 15.11
CA LYS A 111 16.46 3.15 16.56
C LYS A 111 16.62 4.54 17.20
N SER A 112 16.96 5.57 16.41
CA SER A 112 17.15 6.92 16.90
C SER A 112 15.82 7.65 17.06
N GLU A 113 15.64 8.36 18.16
CA GLU A 113 14.54 9.30 18.35
C GLU A 113 14.77 10.62 17.56
N ASP A 114 15.98 10.82 17.05
CA ASP A 114 16.36 11.96 16.23
C ASP A 114 16.43 11.51 14.77
N GLN A 115 15.50 11.99 13.96
CA GLN A 115 15.38 11.69 12.53
C GLN A 115 16.68 11.97 11.77
N SER A 116 17.41 13.04 12.14
CA SER A 116 18.65 13.43 11.47
C SER A 116 19.78 12.41 11.62
N LYS A 117 19.66 11.48 12.56
CA LYS A 117 20.60 10.40 12.80
C LYS A 117 20.22 9.08 12.11
N CYS A 118 19.07 9.03 11.46
CA CYS A 118 18.68 7.87 10.69
C CYS A 118 19.43 7.85 9.35
N PRO A 119 20.04 6.71 8.98
CA PRO A 119 20.64 6.55 7.65
C PRO A 119 19.59 6.71 6.57
N THR A 120 20.02 7.15 5.39
CA THR A 120 19.18 7.18 4.18
C THR A 120 19.54 6.06 3.22
N TYR A 121 18.58 5.62 2.42
CA TYR A 121 18.69 4.51 1.48
C TYR A 121 18.13 4.92 0.11
N PRO A 122 18.90 4.76 -0.98
CA PRO A 122 20.34 4.50 -0.94
C PRO A 122 21.08 5.65 -0.26
N ALA A 123 22.26 5.39 0.27
CA ALA A 123 23.07 6.42 0.97
C ALA A 123 23.41 7.60 0.07
N GLU A 124 23.58 7.35 -1.23
CA GLU A 124 23.77 8.37 -2.27
C GLU A 124 22.68 8.20 -3.33
N SER A 125 21.76 9.14 -3.37
CA SER A 125 20.66 9.13 -4.34
C SER A 125 21.05 9.97 -5.57
N THR A 126 21.50 9.29 -6.62
CA THR A 126 21.87 9.92 -7.90
C THR A 126 20.99 9.43 -9.05
N ILE A 127 20.09 8.48 -8.80
CA ILE A 127 19.27 7.83 -9.82
C ILE A 127 17.86 8.41 -9.74
N ASP A 128 17.39 9.00 -10.83
CA ASP A 128 15.98 9.40 -10.95
C ASP A 128 15.09 8.16 -10.96
N VAL A 129 14.05 8.18 -10.15
CA VAL A 129 13.06 7.11 -10.09
C VAL A 129 11.65 7.66 -10.31
N SER A 130 10.81 6.82 -10.85
CA SER A 130 9.37 7.04 -11.02
C SER A 130 8.58 6.51 -9.83
N GLU A 131 9.02 5.38 -9.28
CA GLU A 131 8.38 4.74 -8.12
C GLU A 131 9.44 4.16 -7.17
N VAL A 132 9.04 4.02 -5.89
CA VAL A 132 9.72 3.15 -4.94
C VAL A 132 8.68 2.17 -4.38
N ILE A 133 9.02 0.89 -4.32
CA ILE A 133 8.16 -0.13 -3.72
C ILE A 133 8.83 -0.60 -2.42
N GLU A 134 8.07 -0.60 -1.34
CA GLU A 134 8.48 -1.17 -0.06
C GLU A 134 7.71 -2.46 0.22
N VAL A 135 8.44 -3.51 0.54
CA VAL A 135 7.95 -4.84 0.95
C VAL A 135 8.70 -5.31 2.18
N ASN A 136 8.26 -6.41 2.80
CA ASN A 136 8.93 -6.98 3.97
C ASN A 136 10.42 -7.27 3.70
N GLY A 137 11.26 -7.02 4.69
CA GLY A 137 12.69 -7.30 4.61
C GLY A 137 12.98 -8.76 4.27
N GLY A 138 13.87 -8.98 3.29
CA GLY A 138 14.20 -10.30 2.75
C GLY A 138 13.19 -10.85 1.73
N TYR A 139 12.16 -10.08 1.38
CA TYR A 139 11.19 -10.44 0.33
C TYR A 139 11.90 -10.75 -0.99
N CYS A 140 12.78 -9.86 -1.42
CA CYS A 140 13.48 -10.00 -2.70
C CYS A 140 14.27 -11.31 -2.79
N ASP A 141 14.90 -11.71 -1.71
CA ASP A 141 15.68 -12.96 -1.69
C ASP A 141 14.78 -14.19 -1.70
N ARG A 142 13.66 -14.17 -0.98
CA ARG A 142 12.70 -15.28 -0.96
C ARG A 142 11.99 -15.49 -2.29
N HIS A 143 11.71 -14.43 -3.02
CA HIS A 143 10.92 -14.46 -4.27
C HIS A 143 11.75 -14.24 -5.53
N GLY A 144 13.09 -14.23 -5.40
CA GLY A 144 14.01 -14.14 -6.53
C GLY A 144 14.00 -12.82 -7.29
N VAL A 145 13.56 -11.72 -6.62
CA VAL A 145 13.52 -10.38 -7.22
C VAL A 145 14.90 -9.74 -7.26
N LYS A 146 15.28 -9.16 -8.40
CA LYS A 146 16.60 -8.57 -8.62
C LYS A 146 16.57 -7.29 -9.43
N GLU A 147 17.64 -6.53 -9.35
CA GLU A 147 17.87 -5.36 -10.20
C GLU A 147 17.85 -5.77 -11.69
N GLY A 148 17.17 -4.95 -12.51
CA GLY A 148 16.90 -5.22 -13.92
C GLY A 148 15.57 -5.90 -14.21
N ASP A 149 14.89 -6.45 -13.21
CA ASP A 149 13.57 -7.07 -13.39
C ASP A 149 12.55 -5.99 -13.79
N SER A 150 11.60 -6.40 -14.64
CA SER A 150 10.50 -5.53 -15.07
C SER A 150 9.38 -5.53 -14.04
N VAL A 151 8.80 -4.36 -13.82
CA VAL A 151 7.66 -4.12 -12.92
C VAL A 151 6.49 -3.61 -13.74
N GLN A 152 5.35 -4.28 -13.61
CA GLN A 152 4.09 -3.83 -14.19
C GLN A 152 3.06 -3.70 -13.08
N PHE A 153 2.52 -2.49 -12.92
CA PHE A 153 1.48 -2.22 -11.97
C PHE A 153 0.12 -2.43 -12.63
N ASP A 154 -0.76 -3.17 -11.99
CA ASP A 154 -2.17 -3.20 -12.32
C ASP A 154 -2.90 -2.19 -11.42
N PHE A 155 -3.00 -0.96 -11.89
CA PHE A 155 -3.86 0.03 -11.29
C PHE A 155 -5.28 -0.27 -11.75
N ALA A 156 -6.09 -0.90 -10.89
CA ALA A 156 -7.48 -1.18 -11.19
C ALA A 156 -8.14 0.05 -11.84
N SER A 157 -8.53 -0.10 -13.11
CA SER A 157 -9.20 0.96 -13.86
C SER A 157 -10.48 1.35 -13.14
N LYS A 158 -10.62 2.66 -12.85
CA LYS A 158 -11.85 3.24 -12.29
C LYS A 158 -13.00 3.12 -13.28
#